data_61ffbcf2741c56dbd83abddf2728a5f5
#
_entry.id   61ffbcf2741c56dbd83abddf2728a5f5
#
_cell.length_a   1.000
_cell.length_b   1.000
_cell.length_c   1.000
_cell.angle_alpha   90.00
_cell.angle_beta   90.00
_cell.angle_gamma   90.00
#
_symmetry.space_group_name_H-M   'P 1'
#
loop_
_entity.id
_entity.type
_entity.pdbx_description
1 polymer ?
#
loop_
_entity_poly.entity_id
_entity_poly.type
_entity_poly.pdbx_seq_one_letter_code
_entity_poly.pdbx_strand_id
1 'polypeptide(L)'
;MGNRLQKIQKLFKKTPNALFCLLGAVVFLAGVYFISYRTAPWEVWLPSTMNNDEAIYNREVVSVITHGGPQGYFGYQEGTADIGRYGTWGPLLIWAYALPGFLFGSSVNVVLWCNLLFITLGIAAFARSAKLNWWQCIVLCAGLFAIAMPIRSCISGASEAMHYMLAFLIVGSAAALHRTDKTGWLAVCAAACAVETIFRPYALLFWGFPLTAVWQNKRRRNVCFITAAAGFGVSLFAMAKLAAPYFSDGGMDFDGVQLLLQGHPIAAIRYEWIRATALLGNAWLYDICPTIKGGKTYIGGGCVTFLVVVLAAVGCLLWDKRKGRPVVLKACALFCSAAIALVLLTMYNIDPRHMMLLAILLLGAIVVEDAAPAVVWLPILVVLLLPMNFERGSQPEMNEVMAAQMTVVEDALAADVQAADADPWNSTLAYAYDDTVFHGYLYAVPDGMGIEFDKNSYLWDAENPIYSRYVMCGHGTRVEERLLAENWQELVSTEDLIIYKRS
;
A
#
# COMPACT_ATOMS: atom_id res chain seq x y z
N MET A 1 -10.90 -43.59 13.94
CA MET A 1 -10.67 -42.23 13.38
C MET A 1 -11.91 -41.33 13.38
N GLY A 2 -13.11 -41.85 13.07
CA GLY A 2 -14.36 -41.04 13.01
C GLY A 2 -14.81 -40.35 14.30
N ASN A 3 -14.59 -40.98 15.46
CA ASN A 3 -15.01 -40.41 16.76
C ASN A 3 -14.19 -39.18 17.24
N ARG A 4 -12.91 -39.09 16.82
CA ARG A 4 -12.08 -37.91 17.09
C ARG A 4 -12.45 -36.73 16.19
N LEU A 5 -12.72 -36.96 14.92
CA LEU A 5 -13.17 -35.93 13.97
C LEU A 5 -14.54 -35.36 14.38
N GLN A 6 -15.47 -36.19 14.85
CA GLN A 6 -16.77 -35.71 15.36
C GLN A 6 -16.64 -34.90 16.65
N LYS A 7 -15.71 -35.26 17.57
CA LYS A 7 -15.44 -34.47 18.76
C LYS A 7 -14.81 -33.11 18.41
N ILE A 8 -13.88 -33.08 17.47
CA ILE A 8 -13.27 -31.85 16.97
C ILE A 8 -14.34 -30.97 16.31
N GLN A 9 -15.20 -31.51 15.43
CA GLN A 9 -16.29 -30.77 14.84
C GLN A 9 -17.29 -30.22 15.88
N LYS A 10 -17.59 -30.97 16.94
CA LYS A 10 -18.44 -30.48 18.05
C LYS A 10 -17.77 -29.37 18.84
N LEU A 11 -16.45 -29.43 19.03
CA LEU A 11 -15.68 -28.37 19.72
C LEU A 11 -15.73 -27.08 18.90
N PHE A 12 -15.47 -27.15 17.60
CA PHE A 12 -15.53 -26.00 16.70
C PHE A 12 -16.94 -25.40 16.55
N LYS A 13 -18.00 -26.19 16.63
CA LYS A 13 -19.37 -25.68 16.65
C LYS A 13 -19.73 -24.91 17.93
N LYS A 14 -19.01 -25.14 19.03
CA LYS A 14 -19.24 -24.48 20.33
C LYS A 14 -18.33 -23.27 20.58
N THR A 15 -17.28 -23.09 19.75
CA THR A 15 -16.36 -21.97 19.92
C THR A 15 -17.03 -20.67 19.46
N PRO A 16 -17.03 -19.61 20.27
CA PRO A 16 -17.58 -18.32 19.85
C PRO A 16 -16.91 -17.82 18.57
N ASN A 17 -17.72 -17.43 17.59
CA ASN A 17 -17.23 -16.96 16.28
C ASN A 17 -16.14 -15.86 16.39
N ALA A 18 -16.20 -15.03 17.43
CA ALA A 18 -15.22 -13.97 17.66
C ALA A 18 -13.79 -14.50 17.95
N LEU A 19 -13.69 -15.54 18.80
CA LEU A 19 -12.40 -16.18 19.11
C LEU A 19 -11.82 -16.84 17.87
N PHE A 20 -12.67 -17.44 17.07
CA PHE A 20 -12.25 -18.12 15.81
C PHE A 20 -11.73 -17.13 14.77
N CYS A 21 -12.35 -15.95 14.67
CA CYS A 21 -11.93 -14.88 13.78
C CYS A 21 -10.53 -14.34 14.16
N LEU A 22 -10.32 -14.15 15.46
CA LEU A 22 -9.03 -13.70 15.97
C LEU A 22 -7.94 -14.76 15.77
N LEU A 23 -8.27 -16.05 15.96
CA LEU A 23 -7.34 -17.15 15.74
C LEU A 23 -6.85 -17.19 14.29
N GLY A 24 -7.70 -16.92 13.30
CA GLY A 24 -7.30 -16.82 11.90
C GLY A 24 -6.24 -15.75 11.66
N ALA A 25 -6.40 -14.57 12.24
CA ALA A 25 -5.42 -13.48 12.16
C ALA A 25 -4.09 -13.87 12.83
N VAL A 26 -4.14 -14.46 14.03
CA VAL A 26 -2.95 -14.92 14.76
C VAL A 26 -2.19 -15.99 13.98
N VAL A 27 -2.89 -16.94 13.35
CA VAL A 27 -2.27 -17.98 12.52
C VAL A 27 -1.59 -17.37 11.30
N PHE A 28 -2.23 -16.39 10.65
CA PHE A 28 -1.61 -15.69 9.52
C PHE A 28 -0.32 -14.97 9.95
N LEU A 29 -0.39 -14.15 11.01
CA LEU A 29 0.78 -13.42 11.51
C LEU A 29 1.90 -14.34 11.97
N ALA A 30 1.57 -15.44 12.68
CA ALA A 30 2.55 -16.45 13.07
C ALA A 30 3.22 -17.07 11.83
N GLY A 31 2.46 -17.38 10.78
CA GLY A 31 3.01 -17.83 9.50
C GLY A 31 3.98 -16.82 8.90
N VAL A 32 3.62 -15.53 8.88
CA VAL A 32 4.47 -14.46 8.35
C VAL A 32 5.77 -14.38 9.15
N TYR A 33 5.69 -14.22 10.47
CA TYR A 33 6.88 -13.99 11.29
C TYR A 33 7.77 -15.22 11.42
N PHE A 34 7.21 -16.39 11.75
CA PHE A 34 8.02 -17.57 12.01
C PHE A 34 8.39 -18.40 10.77
N ILE A 35 7.60 -18.34 9.71
CA ILE A 35 7.89 -19.08 8.47
C ILE A 35 8.63 -18.22 7.44
N SER A 36 8.11 -17.01 7.16
CA SER A 36 8.69 -16.13 6.12
C SER A 36 9.93 -15.41 6.63
N TYR A 37 9.86 -14.76 7.79
CA TYR A 37 10.94 -13.91 8.29
C TYR A 37 11.81 -14.54 9.36
N ARG A 38 11.34 -15.62 10.02
CA ARG A 38 12.06 -16.33 11.08
C ARG A 38 12.52 -15.42 12.21
N THR A 39 11.69 -14.45 12.55
CA THR A 39 11.91 -13.47 13.61
C THR A 39 10.64 -13.31 14.45
N ALA A 40 10.70 -12.60 15.56
CA ALA A 40 9.53 -12.20 16.31
C ALA A 40 9.15 -10.73 16.02
N PRO A 41 7.86 -10.36 16.12
CA PRO A 41 7.43 -8.98 15.84
C PRO A 41 8.18 -7.92 16.65
N TRP A 42 8.53 -8.23 17.89
CA TRP A 42 9.23 -7.33 18.81
C TRP A 42 10.75 -7.27 18.61
N GLU A 43 11.30 -8.13 17.74
CA GLU A 43 12.71 -8.13 17.35
C GLU A 43 12.99 -7.25 16.14
N VAL A 44 11.94 -6.70 15.54
CA VAL A 44 12.06 -5.78 14.40
C VAL A 44 12.57 -4.43 14.92
N TRP A 45 13.85 -4.14 14.76
CA TRP A 45 14.44 -2.89 15.21
C TRP A 45 14.19 -1.72 14.23
N LEU A 46 14.14 -2.03 12.92
CA LEU A 46 13.87 -1.08 11.84
C LEU A 46 12.93 -1.72 10.83
N PRO A 47 11.88 -1.01 10.36
CA PRO A 47 11.01 -1.57 9.34
C PRO A 47 11.78 -1.78 8.03
N SER A 48 11.48 -2.87 7.33
CA SER A 48 12.02 -3.08 5.99
C SER A 48 11.56 -1.97 5.06
N THR A 49 12.49 -1.30 4.42
CA THR A 49 12.22 -0.24 3.43
C THR A 49 12.75 -0.67 2.08
N MET A 50 11.87 -0.94 1.14
CA MET A 50 12.22 -1.16 -0.26
C MET A 50 11.88 0.06 -1.11
N ASN A 51 11.15 1.02 -0.53
CA ASN A 51 10.67 2.21 -1.20
C ASN A 51 10.77 3.40 -0.24
N ASN A 52 11.13 4.55 -0.77
CA ASN A 52 11.15 5.82 -0.08
C ASN A 52 9.79 6.18 0.57
N ASP A 53 8.66 5.83 -0.07
CA ASP A 53 7.31 6.05 0.46
C ASP A 53 7.14 5.53 1.90
N GLU A 54 7.78 4.41 2.23
CA GLU A 54 7.65 3.77 3.54
C GLU A 54 8.26 4.62 4.65
N ALA A 55 9.42 5.24 4.39
CA ALA A 55 10.05 6.18 5.31
C ALA A 55 9.21 7.47 5.43
N ILE A 56 8.67 7.97 4.30
CA ILE A 56 7.79 9.14 4.28
C ILE A 56 6.56 8.91 5.18
N TYR A 57 5.83 7.82 4.97
CA TYR A 57 4.64 7.54 5.78
C TYR A 57 4.97 7.45 7.27
N ASN A 58 6.08 6.81 7.64
CA ASN A 58 6.47 6.72 9.03
C ASN A 58 6.78 8.09 9.63
N ARG A 59 7.60 8.91 8.96
CA ARG A 59 7.94 10.26 9.40
C ARG A 59 6.71 11.15 9.59
N GLU A 60 5.78 11.12 8.65
CA GLU A 60 4.55 11.90 8.72
C GLU A 60 3.64 11.44 9.86
N VAL A 61 3.54 10.13 10.10
CA VAL A 61 2.77 9.57 11.23
C VAL A 61 3.42 9.96 12.55
N VAL A 62 4.75 9.86 12.67
CA VAL A 62 5.50 10.31 13.85
C VAL A 62 5.29 11.81 14.07
N SER A 63 5.37 12.63 13.03
CA SER A 63 5.13 14.07 13.11
C SER A 63 3.73 14.41 13.65
N VAL A 64 2.69 13.69 13.23
CA VAL A 64 1.35 13.86 13.81
C VAL A 64 1.33 13.53 15.30
N ILE A 65 2.02 12.45 15.72
CA ILE A 65 2.04 12.01 17.11
C ILE A 65 2.82 13.01 17.99
N THR A 66 3.95 13.52 17.51
CA THR A 66 4.85 14.39 18.27
C THR A 66 4.47 15.86 18.22
N HIS A 67 4.01 16.34 17.07
CA HIS A 67 3.77 17.77 16.82
C HIS A 67 2.31 18.12 16.52
N GLY A 68 1.42 17.13 16.48
CA GLY A 68 -0.02 17.33 16.26
C GLY A 68 -0.44 17.58 14.81
N GLY A 69 0.48 17.43 13.87
CA GLY A 69 0.18 17.54 12.43
C GLY A 69 1.29 16.97 11.56
N PRO A 70 0.96 16.47 10.35
CA PRO A 70 1.96 16.02 9.40
C PRO A 70 2.75 17.23 8.89
N GLN A 71 4.03 17.02 8.61
CA GLN A 71 4.94 18.05 8.12
C GLN A 71 4.70 18.38 6.65
N GLY A 72 4.50 17.36 5.83
CA GLY A 72 4.16 17.46 4.42
C GLY A 72 5.24 18.11 3.58
N TYR A 73 6.50 17.78 3.84
CA TYR A 73 7.63 18.37 3.15
C TYR A 73 8.46 17.28 2.47
N PHE A 74 8.02 16.92 1.28
CA PHE A 74 8.70 15.97 0.41
C PHE A 74 8.65 16.46 -1.03
N GLY A 75 9.74 16.29 -1.75
CA GLY A 75 9.86 16.67 -3.15
C GLY A 75 10.65 15.66 -3.96
N TYR A 76 10.74 15.95 -5.25
CA TYR A 76 11.55 15.19 -6.20
C TYR A 76 12.27 16.15 -7.14
N GLN A 77 13.56 15.87 -7.39
CA GLN A 77 14.38 16.61 -8.36
C GLN A 77 14.42 18.12 -8.06
N GLU A 78 14.54 18.44 -6.77
CA GLU A 78 14.59 19.82 -6.29
C GLU A 78 13.41 20.68 -6.79
N GLY A 79 12.28 20.02 -7.05
CA GLY A 79 11.16 20.67 -7.72
C GLY A 79 10.27 21.49 -6.82
N THR A 80 10.15 21.13 -5.54
CA THR A 80 9.22 21.81 -4.63
C THR A 80 9.58 21.64 -3.17
N ALA A 81 9.74 22.77 -2.51
CA ALA A 81 9.91 22.85 -1.07
C ALA A 81 8.64 23.41 -0.39
N ASP A 82 7.45 23.02 -0.84
CA ASP A 82 6.19 23.55 -0.32
C ASP A 82 5.80 22.82 0.98
N ILE A 83 6.07 23.43 2.12
CA ILE A 83 5.59 22.94 3.42
C ILE A 83 4.06 22.87 3.43
N GLY A 84 3.52 21.78 3.99
CA GLY A 84 2.07 21.54 4.03
C GLY A 84 1.50 20.90 2.77
N ARG A 85 2.35 20.50 1.82
CA ARG A 85 1.98 19.68 0.66
C ARG A 85 2.36 18.23 0.90
N TYR A 86 1.56 17.32 0.42
CA TYR A 86 1.67 15.89 0.73
C TYR A 86 1.77 15.09 -0.56
N GLY A 87 2.06 13.79 -0.45
CA GLY A 87 2.03 12.88 -1.59
C GLY A 87 0.72 12.93 -2.38
N THR A 88 0.64 12.27 -3.51
CA THR A 88 -0.45 12.33 -4.50
C THR A 88 -1.87 12.33 -3.90
N TRP A 89 -2.07 11.59 -2.81
CA TRP A 89 -3.39 11.39 -2.20
C TRP A 89 -3.70 12.35 -1.04
N GLY A 90 -2.77 13.24 -0.70
CA GLY A 90 -2.90 14.16 0.43
C GLY A 90 -2.70 13.49 1.80
N PRO A 91 -2.94 14.22 2.92
CA PRO A 91 -2.55 13.80 4.27
C PRO A 91 -3.55 12.87 4.97
N LEU A 92 -4.73 12.58 4.39
CA LEU A 92 -5.80 11.91 5.12
C LEU A 92 -5.45 10.48 5.54
N LEU A 93 -4.66 9.77 4.73
CA LEU A 93 -4.16 8.43 5.08
C LEU A 93 -3.18 8.50 6.27
N ILE A 94 -2.34 9.53 6.34
CA ILE A 94 -1.40 9.75 7.44
C ILE A 94 -2.17 9.87 8.77
N TRP A 95 -3.23 10.68 8.81
CA TRP A 95 -4.10 10.80 9.98
C TRP A 95 -4.76 9.48 10.37
N ALA A 96 -5.17 8.67 9.39
CA ALA A 96 -5.75 7.36 9.64
C ALA A 96 -4.77 6.39 10.31
N TYR A 97 -3.48 6.50 10.01
CA TYR A 97 -2.41 5.76 10.68
C TYR A 97 -2.04 6.36 12.04
N ALA A 98 -2.00 7.69 12.14
CA ALA A 98 -1.66 8.36 13.39
C ALA A 98 -2.67 8.07 14.52
N LEU A 99 -3.96 7.93 14.20
CA LEU A 99 -4.99 7.62 15.20
C LEU A 99 -4.66 6.36 16.04
N PRO A 100 -4.45 5.17 15.46
CA PRO A 100 -3.96 4.04 16.22
C PRO A 100 -2.49 4.19 16.64
N GLY A 101 -1.70 4.98 15.91
CA GLY A 101 -0.30 5.26 16.20
C GLY A 101 -0.08 5.86 17.59
N PHE A 102 -1.02 6.68 18.09
CA PHE A 102 -0.98 7.19 19.46
C PHE A 102 -0.92 6.10 20.53
N LEU A 103 -1.35 4.85 20.22
CA LEU A 103 -1.24 3.72 21.15
C LEU A 103 0.18 3.12 21.18
N PHE A 104 0.95 3.31 20.13
CA PHE A 104 2.26 2.69 19.94
C PHE A 104 3.42 3.66 20.16
N GLY A 105 3.13 4.96 20.28
CA GLY A 105 4.13 6.02 20.45
C GLY A 105 4.85 6.39 19.14
N SER A 106 5.77 7.36 19.27
CA SER A 106 6.59 7.86 18.16
C SER A 106 7.83 6.99 17.95
N SER A 107 7.68 5.83 17.38
CA SER A 107 8.80 4.94 17.06
C SER A 107 8.97 4.75 15.56
N VAL A 108 10.16 4.37 15.13
CA VAL A 108 10.45 4.00 13.73
C VAL A 108 9.55 2.84 13.22
N ASN A 109 8.94 2.09 14.12
CA ASN A 109 8.05 0.96 13.81
C ASN A 109 6.56 1.29 13.96
N VAL A 110 6.15 2.56 14.16
CA VAL A 110 4.75 2.90 14.43
C VAL A 110 3.82 2.47 13.30
N VAL A 111 4.20 2.69 12.04
CA VAL A 111 3.38 2.27 10.87
C VAL A 111 3.31 0.75 10.78
N LEU A 112 4.40 0.04 11.06
CA LEU A 112 4.42 -1.42 11.13
C LEU A 112 3.40 -1.94 12.17
N TRP A 113 3.39 -1.39 13.38
CA TRP A 113 2.44 -1.78 14.42
C TRP A 113 0.99 -1.50 14.02
N CYS A 114 0.74 -0.35 13.37
CA CYS A 114 -0.56 -0.05 12.77
C CYS A 114 -0.95 -1.08 11.70
N ASN A 115 -0.01 -1.49 10.84
CA ASN A 115 -0.24 -2.50 9.82
C ASN A 115 -0.66 -3.84 10.43
N LEU A 116 0.01 -4.29 11.48
CA LEU A 116 -0.37 -5.52 12.19
C LEU A 116 -1.78 -5.43 12.77
N LEU A 117 -2.11 -4.27 13.35
CA LEU A 117 -3.45 -3.98 13.85
C LEU A 117 -4.49 -4.04 12.72
N PHE A 118 -4.27 -3.36 11.60
CA PHE A 118 -5.20 -3.32 10.47
C PHE A 118 -5.40 -4.69 9.83
N ILE A 119 -4.34 -5.46 9.62
CA ILE A 119 -4.43 -6.83 9.10
C ILE A 119 -5.24 -7.71 10.07
N THR A 120 -4.96 -7.62 11.35
CA THR A 120 -5.69 -8.38 12.39
C THR A 120 -7.16 -8.03 12.41
N LEU A 121 -7.47 -6.73 12.46
CA LEU A 121 -8.85 -6.23 12.44
C LEU A 121 -9.56 -6.59 11.13
N GLY A 122 -8.89 -6.47 10.00
CA GLY A 122 -9.43 -6.82 8.68
C GLY A 122 -9.85 -8.28 8.59
N ILE A 123 -8.95 -9.21 8.93
CA ILE A 123 -9.23 -10.65 8.92
C ILE A 123 -10.35 -11.00 9.91
N ALA A 124 -10.28 -10.48 11.15
CA ALA A 124 -11.27 -10.77 12.18
C ALA A 124 -12.65 -10.23 11.83
N ALA A 125 -12.73 -8.97 11.39
CA ALA A 125 -13.99 -8.33 10.98
C ALA A 125 -14.60 -9.02 9.76
N PHE A 126 -13.77 -9.40 8.78
CA PHE A 126 -14.22 -10.14 7.62
C PHE A 126 -14.79 -11.51 7.99
N ALA A 127 -14.03 -12.31 8.74
CA ALA A 127 -14.47 -13.64 9.15
C ALA A 127 -15.79 -13.59 9.95
N ARG A 128 -15.96 -12.55 10.80
CA ARG A 128 -17.18 -12.35 11.56
C ARG A 128 -18.37 -11.89 10.71
N SER A 129 -18.18 -10.89 9.87
CA SER A 129 -19.25 -10.32 9.03
C SER A 129 -19.71 -11.30 7.96
N ALA A 130 -18.78 -11.96 7.29
CA ALA A 130 -19.05 -12.99 6.29
C ALA A 130 -19.54 -14.32 6.92
N LYS A 131 -19.39 -14.50 8.24
CA LYS A 131 -19.65 -15.76 8.97
C LYS A 131 -18.84 -16.93 8.42
N LEU A 132 -17.57 -16.72 8.18
CA LEU A 132 -16.69 -17.75 7.67
C LEU A 132 -16.67 -18.96 8.62
N ASN A 133 -16.68 -20.15 8.04
CA ASN A 133 -16.36 -21.36 8.79
C ASN A 133 -14.83 -21.53 8.91
N TRP A 134 -14.38 -22.49 9.72
CA TRP A 134 -12.96 -22.72 9.95
C TRP A 134 -12.19 -23.03 8.66
N TRP A 135 -12.80 -23.71 7.72
CA TRP A 135 -12.20 -24.05 6.44
C TRP A 135 -11.99 -22.83 5.55
N GLN A 136 -12.99 -21.97 5.47
CA GLN A 136 -12.89 -20.69 4.75
C GLN A 136 -11.82 -19.78 5.37
N CYS A 137 -11.66 -19.79 6.69
CA CYS A 137 -10.57 -19.06 7.36
C CYS A 137 -9.19 -19.60 6.98
N ILE A 138 -9.03 -20.93 6.88
CA ILE A 138 -7.77 -21.54 6.41
C ILE A 138 -7.48 -21.12 4.97
N VAL A 139 -8.47 -21.18 4.09
CA VAL A 139 -8.32 -20.76 2.68
C VAL A 139 -7.96 -19.29 2.58
N LEU A 140 -8.59 -18.43 3.38
CA LEU A 140 -8.27 -17.00 3.45
C LEU A 140 -6.81 -16.78 3.87
N CYS A 141 -6.39 -17.38 4.98
CA CYS A 141 -5.02 -17.23 5.49
C CYS A 141 -3.97 -17.77 4.50
N ALA A 142 -4.24 -18.93 3.88
CA ALA A 142 -3.37 -19.48 2.86
C ALA A 142 -3.28 -18.58 1.62
N GLY A 143 -4.42 -18.01 1.19
CA GLY A 143 -4.45 -17.06 0.09
C GLY A 143 -3.68 -15.78 0.39
N LEU A 144 -3.85 -15.22 1.59
CA LEU A 144 -3.09 -14.04 2.03
C LEU A 144 -1.60 -14.32 2.12
N PHE A 145 -1.23 -15.51 2.62
CA PHE A 145 0.17 -15.93 2.69
C PHE A 145 0.80 -16.15 1.31
N ALA A 146 -0.02 -16.46 0.30
CA ALA A 146 0.44 -16.58 -1.08
C ALA A 146 0.63 -15.22 -1.78
N ILE A 147 0.10 -14.13 -1.23
CA ILE A 147 0.20 -12.78 -1.79
C ILE A 147 1.33 -12.01 -1.08
N ALA A 148 2.31 -11.51 -1.84
CA ALA A 148 3.52 -10.89 -1.27
C ALA A 148 3.24 -9.66 -0.40
N MET A 149 2.38 -8.75 -0.84
CA MET A 149 2.16 -7.47 -0.15
C MET A 149 1.59 -7.57 1.27
N PRO A 150 0.59 -8.44 1.58
CA PRO A 150 0.18 -8.64 2.97
C PRO A 150 1.32 -9.11 3.88
N ILE A 151 2.21 -9.96 3.36
CA ILE A 151 3.38 -10.43 4.10
C ILE A 151 4.34 -9.27 4.34
N ARG A 152 4.68 -8.52 3.29
CA ARG A 152 5.55 -7.34 3.37
C ARG A 152 5.00 -6.28 4.33
N SER A 153 3.71 -5.97 4.27
CA SER A 153 3.08 -5.00 5.16
C SER A 153 3.19 -5.37 6.65
N CYS A 154 3.49 -6.61 6.97
CA CYS A 154 3.72 -7.03 8.35
C CYS A 154 5.09 -6.64 8.92
N ILE A 155 6.04 -6.20 8.08
CA ILE A 155 7.40 -5.84 8.52
C ILE A 155 7.89 -4.53 7.92
N SER A 156 7.05 -3.80 7.21
CA SER A 156 7.45 -2.56 6.52
C SER A 156 6.60 -1.37 6.95
N GLY A 157 7.07 -0.17 6.62
CA GLY A 157 6.33 1.09 6.73
C GLY A 157 5.28 1.30 5.63
N ALA A 158 5.03 0.31 4.77
CA ALA A 158 4.07 0.39 3.68
C ALA A 158 2.63 0.59 4.18
N SER A 159 1.88 1.50 3.57
CA SER A 159 0.53 1.90 4.03
C SER A 159 -0.62 1.01 3.51
N GLU A 160 -0.32 -0.07 2.80
CA GLU A 160 -1.31 -0.92 2.12
C GLU A 160 -2.22 -1.72 3.06
N ALA A 161 -1.78 -2.01 4.29
CA ALA A 161 -2.55 -2.81 5.25
C ALA A 161 -3.92 -2.19 5.61
N MET A 162 -4.01 -0.85 5.64
CA MET A 162 -5.26 -0.13 5.83
C MET A 162 -6.25 -0.41 4.70
N HIS A 163 -5.78 -0.39 3.47
CA HIS A 163 -6.58 -0.68 2.27
C HIS A 163 -7.07 -2.14 2.27
N TYR A 164 -6.25 -3.09 2.73
CA TYR A 164 -6.67 -4.49 2.87
C TYR A 164 -7.75 -4.67 3.92
N MET A 165 -7.63 -3.98 5.06
CA MET A 165 -8.67 -3.96 6.08
C MET A 165 -9.98 -3.43 5.50
N LEU A 166 -9.93 -2.32 4.77
CA LEU A 166 -11.13 -1.72 4.15
C LEU A 166 -11.74 -2.65 3.09
N ALA A 167 -10.94 -3.30 2.25
CA ALA A 167 -11.42 -4.29 1.29
C ALA A 167 -12.15 -5.44 1.98
N PHE A 168 -11.62 -5.97 3.08
CA PHE A 168 -12.27 -6.99 3.88
C PHE A 168 -13.56 -6.51 4.53
N LEU A 169 -13.58 -5.28 5.05
CA LEU A 169 -14.79 -4.67 5.59
C LEU A 169 -15.86 -4.49 4.52
N ILE A 170 -15.50 -4.06 3.32
CA ILE A 170 -16.42 -3.89 2.18
C ILE A 170 -17.05 -5.23 1.80
N VAL A 171 -16.23 -6.24 1.49
CA VAL A 171 -16.74 -7.55 1.05
C VAL A 171 -17.52 -8.24 2.16
N GLY A 172 -16.99 -8.24 3.39
CA GLY A 172 -17.64 -8.91 4.52
C GLY A 172 -18.97 -8.28 4.93
N SER A 173 -19.03 -6.94 4.97
CA SER A 173 -20.26 -6.22 5.30
C SER A 173 -21.29 -6.31 4.15
N ALA A 174 -20.87 -6.29 2.89
CA ALA A 174 -21.74 -6.56 1.75
C ALA A 174 -22.35 -7.96 1.82
N ALA A 175 -21.54 -8.98 2.14
CA ALA A 175 -22.04 -10.34 2.34
C ALA A 175 -23.06 -10.42 3.50
N ALA A 176 -22.79 -9.73 4.61
CA ALA A 176 -23.72 -9.64 5.73
C ALA A 176 -25.01 -8.88 5.35
N LEU A 177 -24.90 -7.83 4.55
CA LEU A 177 -26.01 -7.03 4.05
C LEU A 177 -26.92 -7.86 3.14
N HIS A 178 -26.35 -8.55 2.15
CA HIS A 178 -27.10 -9.46 1.28
C HIS A 178 -27.85 -10.56 2.05
N ARG A 179 -27.24 -11.06 3.13
CA ARG A 179 -27.82 -12.13 3.93
C ARG A 179 -28.91 -11.65 4.89
N THR A 180 -28.83 -10.41 5.41
CA THR A 180 -29.66 -9.97 6.54
C THR A 180 -30.51 -8.74 6.25
N ASP A 181 -30.21 -8.01 5.21
CA ASP A 181 -30.82 -6.69 4.84
C ASP A 181 -30.78 -5.63 5.98
N LYS A 182 -29.86 -5.78 6.97
CA LYS A 182 -29.80 -4.87 8.11
C LYS A 182 -29.08 -3.57 7.75
N THR A 183 -29.68 -2.44 8.08
CA THR A 183 -29.12 -1.10 7.84
C THR A 183 -27.75 -0.90 8.48
N GLY A 184 -27.45 -1.54 9.62
CA GLY A 184 -26.14 -1.48 10.24
C GLY A 184 -25.01 -2.00 9.33
N TRP A 185 -25.25 -3.07 8.59
CA TRP A 185 -24.26 -3.58 7.63
C TRP A 185 -24.12 -2.68 6.40
N LEU A 186 -25.21 -2.02 5.97
CA LEU A 186 -25.12 -1.00 4.94
C LEU A 186 -24.26 0.17 5.41
N ALA A 187 -24.43 0.64 6.65
CA ALA A 187 -23.63 1.72 7.20
C ALA A 187 -22.13 1.37 7.26
N VAL A 188 -21.78 0.15 7.72
CA VAL A 188 -20.39 -0.31 7.76
C VAL A 188 -19.80 -0.39 6.34
N CYS A 189 -20.54 -0.99 5.39
CA CYS A 189 -20.09 -1.11 4.01
C CYS A 189 -19.89 0.26 3.35
N ALA A 190 -20.85 1.15 3.51
CA ALA A 190 -20.81 2.50 2.96
C ALA A 190 -19.69 3.33 3.58
N ALA A 191 -19.47 3.22 4.91
CA ALA A 191 -18.36 3.90 5.59
C ALA A 191 -17.01 3.40 5.07
N ALA A 192 -16.82 2.08 4.95
CA ALA A 192 -15.59 1.52 4.41
C ALA A 192 -15.34 1.94 2.95
N CYS A 193 -16.39 1.93 2.10
CA CYS A 193 -16.31 2.45 0.73
C CYS A 193 -15.96 3.95 0.70
N ALA A 194 -16.55 4.76 1.58
CA ALA A 194 -16.32 6.20 1.63
C ALA A 194 -14.87 6.50 2.04
N VAL A 195 -14.38 5.85 3.09
CA VAL A 195 -13.01 6.02 3.57
C VAL A 195 -12.00 5.59 2.48
N GLU A 196 -12.22 4.45 1.84
CA GLU A 196 -11.34 3.99 0.76
C GLU A 196 -11.38 4.92 -0.45
N THR A 197 -12.58 5.47 -0.80
CA THR A 197 -12.72 6.46 -1.88
C THR A 197 -11.99 7.77 -1.56
N ILE A 198 -12.00 8.20 -0.29
CA ILE A 198 -11.26 9.38 0.16
C ILE A 198 -9.76 9.17 0.02
N PHE A 199 -9.25 7.99 0.36
CA PHE A 199 -7.83 7.69 0.24
C PHE A 199 -7.40 7.45 -1.21
N ARG A 200 -8.25 6.82 -2.01
CA ARG A 200 -7.98 6.48 -3.42
C ARG A 200 -9.24 6.69 -4.28
N PRO A 201 -9.31 7.74 -5.11
CA PRO A 201 -10.54 8.11 -5.84
C PRO A 201 -11.06 6.99 -6.74
N TYR A 202 -10.21 6.14 -7.30
CA TYR A 202 -10.64 4.99 -8.12
C TYR A 202 -11.44 3.95 -7.31
N ALA A 203 -11.33 3.94 -5.98
CA ALA A 203 -12.13 3.09 -5.10
C ALA A 203 -13.62 3.50 -5.07
N LEU A 204 -14.00 4.59 -5.73
CA LEU A 204 -15.39 4.89 -6.04
C LEU A 204 -16.12 3.69 -6.65
N LEU A 205 -15.44 2.85 -7.40
CA LEU A 205 -16.01 1.65 -8.02
C LEU A 205 -16.40 0.58 -6.99
N PHE A 206 -15.82 0.59 -5.79
CA PHE A 206 -16.21 -0.34 -4.70
C PHE A 206 -17.63 -0.11 -4.19
N TRP A 207 -18.24 1.04 -4.49
CA TRP A 207 -19.64 1.30 -4.18
C TRP A 207 -20.60 0.34 -4.90
N GLY A 208 -20.14 -0.38 -5.90
CA GLY A 208 -20.86 -1.51 -6.46
C GLY A 208 -21.31 -2.52 -5.40
N PHE A 209 -20.51 -2.78 -4.37
CA PHE A 209 -20.83 -3.75 -3.32
C PHE A 209 -22.10 -3.41 -2.53
N PRO A 210 -22.23 -2.23 -1.88
CA PRO A 210 -23.47 -1.88 -1.22
C PRO A 210 -24.62 -1.66 -2.20
N LEU A 211 -24.38 -1.12 -3.40
CA LEU A 211 -25.40 -0.86 -4.40
C LEU A 211 -26.08 -2.13 -4.92
N THR A 212 -25.34 -3.24 -5.09
CA THR A 212 -25.93 -4.52 -5.50
C THR A 212 -26.98 -5.03 -4.50
N ALA A 213 -26.82 -4.74 -3.21
CA ALA A 213 -27.75 -5.17 -2.17
C ALA A 213 -28.96 -4.23 -2.02
N VAL A 214 -28.78 -2.92 -2.28
CA VAL A 214 -29.84 -1.92 -2.02
C VAL A 214 -30.48 -1.37 -3.28
N TRP A 215 -30.19 -1.93 -4.45
CA TRP A 215 -30.61 -1.37 -5.75
C TRP A 215 -32.09 -1.10 -5.85
N GLN A 216 -32.92 -1.99 -5.33
CA GLN A 216 -34.37 -1.89 -5.35
C GLN A 216 -34.93 -0.86 -4.33
N ASN A 217 -34.13 -0.49 -3.32
CA ASN A 217 -34.54 0.49 -2.31
C ASN A 217 -34.04 1.89 -2.69
N LYS A 218 -34.91 2.69 -3.33
CA LYS A 218 -34.58 4.04 -3.84
C LYS A 218 -33.93 4.94 -2.77
N ARG A 219 -34.43 4.93 -1.53
CA ARG A 219 -33.88 5.76 -0.44
C ARG A 219 -32.46 5.34 -0.08
N ARG A 220 -32.23 4.04 0.18
CA ARG A 220 -30.89 3.53 0.53
C ARG A 220 -29.91 3.68 -0.63
N ARG A 221 -30.35 3.44 -1.86
CA ARG A 221 -29.55 3.66 -3.08
C ARG A 221 -29.11 5.10 -3.23
N ASN A 222 -30.02 6.07 -3.03
CA ASN A 222 -29.67 7.49 -3.12
C ASN A 222 -28.69 7.91 -2.03
N VAL A 223 -28.81 7.39 -0.80
CA VAL A 223 -27.83 7.60 0.26
C VAL A 223 -26.45 7.10 -0.18
N CYS A 224 -26.35 5.90 -0.77
CA CYS A 224 -25.09 5.41 -1.30
C CYS A 224 -24.49 6.35 -2.36
N PHE A 225 -25.28 6.82 -3.32
CA PHE A 225 -24.78 7.74 -4.35
C PHE A 225 -24.33 9.08 -3.78
N ILE A 226 -25.08 9.65 -2.85
CA ILE A 226 -24.71 10.94 -2.21
C ILE A 226 -23.41 10.77 -1.41
N THR A 227 -23.29 9.70 -0.62
CA THR A 227 -22.08 9.45 0.18
C THR A 227 -20.88 9.13 -0.73
N ALA A 228 -21.08 8.40 -1.82
CA ALA A 228 -20.05 8.15 -2.82
C ALA A 228 -19.55 9.45 -3.47
N ALA A 229 -20.47 10.31 -3.90
CA ALA A 229 -20.14 11.60 -4.50
C ALA A 229 -19.41 12.53 -3.49
N ALA A 230 -19.85 12.54 -2.24
CA ALA A 230 -19.21 13.30 -1.18
C ALA A 230 -17.78 12.81 -0.91
N GLY A 231 -17.59 11.49 -0.75
CA GLY A 231 -16.26 10.90 -0.55
C GLY A 231 -15.30 11.17 -1.72
N PHE A 232 -15.82 11.05 -2.94
CA PHE A 232 -15.05 11.36 -4.15
C PHE A 232 -14.69 12.85 -4.23
N GLY A 233 -15.62 13.74 -3.91
CA GLY A 233 -15.37 15.19 -3.84
C GLY A 233 -14.31 15.58 -2.81
N VAL A 234 -14.31 14.92 -1.63
CA VAL A 234 -13.27 15.11 -0.61
C VAL A 234 -11.92 14.64 -1.11
N SER A 235 -11.87 13.48 -1.78
CA SER A 235 -10.63 12.95 -2.37
C SER A 235 -10.05 13.92 -3.41
N LEU A 236 -10.87 14.38 -4.36
CA LEU A 236 -10.43 15.34 -5.38
C LEU A 236 -9.97 16.66 -4.77
N PHE A 237 -10.66 17.14 -3.73
CA PHE A 237 -10.24 18.34 -3.00
C PHE A 237 -8.87 18.14 -2.33
N ALA A 238 -8.67 17.02 -1.67
CA ALA A 238 -7.40 16.71 -1.02
C ALA A 238 -6.24 16.64 -2.04
N MET A 239 -6.47 15.97 -3.17
CA MET A 239 -5.49 15.91 -4.27
C MET A 239 -5.19 17.30 -4.85
N ALA A 240 -6.22 18.09 -5.14
CA ALA A 240 -6.05 19.40 -5.81
C ALA A 240 -5.45 20.49 -4.91
N LYS A 241 -5.63 20.40 -3.59
CA LYS A 241 -5.25 21.46 -2.66
C LYS A 241 -4.14 21.11 -1.70
N LEU A 242 -3.95 19.84 -1.43
CA LEU A 242 -3.02 19.38 -0.40
C LEU A 242 -1.89 18.50 -0.96
N ALA A 243 -2.02 17.96 -2.19
CA ALA A 243 -0.93 17.23 -2.82
C ALA A 243 0.21 18.16 -3.23
N ALA A 244 1.44 17.65 -3.21
CA ALA A 244 2.62 18.38 -3.64
C ALA A 244 2.56 18.69 -5.15
N PRO A 245 3.06 19.87 -5.60
CA PRO A 245 2.96 20.27 -7.01
C PRO A 245 3.59 19.30 -7.99
N TYR A 246 4.71 18.67 -7.65
CA TYR A 246 5.35 17.68 -8.53
C TYR A 246 4.48 16.44 -8.81
N PHE A 247 3.49 16.16 -7.96
CA PHE A 247 2.49 15.12 -8.22
C PHE A 247 1.35 15.61 -9.15
N SER A 248 1.24 16.91 -9.39
CA SER A 248 0.24 17.43 -10.34
C SER A 248 0.43 16.87 -11.75
N ASP A 249 1.69 16.58 -12.10
CA ASP A 249 2.05 16.00 -13.41
C ASP A 249 2.23 14.48 -13.36
N GLY A 250 2.39 13.90 -12.18
CA GLY A 250 2.77 12.48 -12.01
C GLY A 250 1.74 11.58 -11.34
N GLY A 251 0.73 12.15 -10.69
CA GLY A 251 -0.26 11.35 -9.98
C GLY A 251 -1.25 10.67 -10.90
N MET A 252 -1.95 11.44 -11.72
CA MET A 252 -2.95 10.93 -12.65
C MET A 252 -2.83 11.64 -13.98
N ASP A 253 -2.79 10.86 -15.05
CA ASP A 253 -2.75 11.34 -16.42
C ASP A 253 -4.18 11.47 -16.96
N PHE A 254 -4.59 12.68 -17.29
CA PHE A 254 -5.89 13.00 -17.85
C PHE A 254 -5.84 13.40 -19.33
N ASP A 255 -4.68 13.32 -20.00
CA ASP A 255 -4.51 13.80 -21.37
C ASP A 255 -5.45 13.10 -22.35
N GLY A 256 -5.64 11.80 -22.23
CA GLY A 256 -6.61 11.06 -23.03
C GLY A 256 -8.03 11.54 -22.83
N VAL A 257 -8.41 11.86 -21.58
CA VAL A 257 -9.75 12.41 -21.26
C VAL A 257 -9.88 13.83 -21.81
N GLN A 258 -8.86 14.66 -21.69
CA GLN A 258 -8.85 16.02 -22.25
C GLN A 258 -9.02 16.02 -23.77
N LEU A 259 -8.29 15.16 -24.47
CA LEU A 259 -8.44 14.97 -25.91
C LEU A 259 -9.87 14.58 -26.30
N LEU A 260 -10.49 13.68 -25.51
CA LEU A 260 -11.88 13.29 -25.73
C LEU A 260 -12.86 14.46 -25.54
N LEU A 261 -12.68 15.23 -24.47
CA LEU A 261 -13.53 16.41 -24.18
C LEU A 261 -13.34 17.53 -25.20
N GLN A 262 -12.17 17.64 -25.81
CA GLN A 262 -11.87 18.55 -26.92
C GLN A 262 -12.45 18.11 -28.27
N GLY A 263 -13.11 16.93 -28.32
CA GLY A 263 -13.70 16.42 -29.56
C GLY A 263 -12.73 15.67 -30.45
N HIS A 264 -11.61 15.18 -29.91
CA HIS A 264 -10.59 14.41 -30.62
C HIS A 264 -10.57 12.92 -30.22
N PRO A 265 -11.66 12.13 -30.45
CA PRO A 265 -11.76 10.76 -29.92
C PRO A 265 -10.70 9.81 -30.49
N ILE A 266 -10.30 9.96 -31.76
CA ILE A 266 -9.27 9.11 -32.37
C ILE A 266 -7.90 9.39 -31.74
N ALA A 267 -7.57 10.65 -31.47
CA ALA A 267 -6.33 11.03 -30.78
C ALA A 267 -6.31 10.50 -29.35
N ALA A 268 -7.43 10.60 -28.61
CA ALA A 268 -7.59 10.03 -27.29
C ALA A 268 -7.35 8.52 -27.28
N ILE A 269 -8.01 7.76 -28.16
CA ILE A 269 -7.83 6.30 -28.26
C ILE A 269 -6.37 5.96 -28.60
N ARG A 270 -5.74 6.69 -29.52
CA ARG A 270 -4.33 6.47 -29.89
C ARG A 270 -3.39 6.74 -28.71
N TYR A 271 -3.63 7.82 -27.96
CA TYR A 271 -2.86 8.17 -26.79
C TYR A 271 -2.93 7.06 -25.74
N GLU A 272 -4.15 6.65 -25.35
CA GLU A 272 -4.38 5.60 -24.37
C GLU A 272 -3.83 4.24 -24.82
N TRP A 273 -3.89 3.94 -26.12
CA TRP A 273 -3.31 2.71 -26.65
C TRP A 273 -1.79 2.67 -26.50
N ILE A 274 -1.11 3.76 -26.86
CA ILE A 274 0.35 3.87 -26.72
C ILE A 274 0.76 3.74 -25.26
N ARG A 275 0.07 4.44 -24.38
CA ARG A 275 0.30 4.40 -22.95
C ARG A 275 0.06 2.99 -22.37
N ALA A 276 -1.09 2.41 -22.64
CA ALA A 276 -1.45 1.08 -22.16
C ALA A 276 -0.44 0.02 -22.62
N THR A 277 0.00 0.06 -23.87
CA THR A 277 1.01 -0.86 -24.39
C THR A 277 2.38 -0.67 -23.73
N ALA A 278 2.77 0.56 -23.42
CA ALA A 278 4.00 0.84 -22.68
C ALA A 278 3.94 0.30 -21.24
N LEU A 279 2.85 0.56 -20.52
CA LEU A 279 2.66 0.07 -19.17
C LEU A 279 2.59 -1.47 -19.10
N LEU A 280 1.89 -2.10 -20.03
CA LEU A 280 1.84 -3.57 -20.12
C LEU A 280 3.20 -4.15 -20.51
N GLY A 281 3.97 -3.47 -21.36
CA GLY A 281 5.34 -3.84 -21.69
C GLY A 281 6.26 -3.78 -20.46
N ASN A 282 6.14 -2.74 -19.66
CA ASN A 282 6.88 -2.60 -18.40
C ASN A 282 6.47 -3.70 -17.40
N ALA A 283 5.16 -3.93 -17.21
CA ALA A 283 4.68 -5.01 -16.36
C ALA A 283 5.20 -6.39 -16.83
N TRP A 284 5.26 -6.62 -18.13
CA TRP A 284 5.83 -7.84 -18.69
C TRP A 284 7.32 -7.97 -18.39
N LEU A 285 8.11 -6.92 -18.63
CA LEU A 285 9.57 -6.95 -18.49
C LEU A 285 10.02 -7.00 -17.02
N TYR A 286 9.37 -6.24 -16.15
CA TYR A 286 9.84 -6.04 -14.77
C TYR A 286 9.10 -6.85 -13.71
N ASP A 287 7.95 -7.43 -14.04
CA ASP A 287 7.18 -8.24 -13.09
C ASP A 287 6.85 -9.64 -13.63
N ILE A 288 6.13 -9.75 -14.76
CA ILE A 288 5.59 -11.04 -15.22
C ILE A 288 6.70 -11.98 -15.68
N CYS A 289 7.56 -11.54 -16.59
CA CYS A 289 8.61 -12.38 -17.15
C CYS A 289 9.67 -12.80 -16.11
N PRO A 290 10.19 -11.89 -15.24
CA PRO A 290 11.07 -12.27 -14.15
C PRO A 290 10.41 -13.25 -13.19
N THR A 291 9.16 -13.01 -12.78
CA THR A 291 8.44 -13.92 -11.87
C THR A 291 8.32 -15.33 -12.44
N ILE A 292 7.93 -15.47 -13.71
CA ILE A 292 7.82 -16.78 -14.37
C ILE A 292 9.18 -17.49 -14.46
N LYS A 293 10.25 -16.73 -14.69
CA LYS A 293 11.63 -17.24 -14.77
C LYS A 293 12.29 -17.47 -13.41
N GLY A 294 11.60 -17.18 -12.30
CA GLY A 294 12.18 -17.30 -10.97
C GLY A 294 13.14 -16.18 -10.62
N GLY A 295 13.08 -15.05 -11.32
CA GLY A 295 13.86 -13.85 -11.06
C GLY A 295 13.28 -12.97 -9.95
N LYS A 296 14.09 -12.09 -9.37
CA LYS A 296 13.63 -11.08 -8.40
C LYS A 296 12.78 -10.03 -9.08
N THR A 297 11.67 -9.66 -8.45
CA THR A 297 10.80 -8.57 -8.89
C THR A 297 10.56 -7.61 -7.73
N TYR A 298 10.25 -6.36 -8.05
CA TYR A 298 10.04 -5.29 -7.07
C TYR A 298 8.96 -5.64 -6.02
N ILE A 299 7.87 -6.29 -6.41
CA ILE A 299 6.78 -6.69 -5.50
C ILE A 299 6.34 -8.14 -5.75
N GLY A 300 7.29 -9.07 -5.80
CA GLY A 300 7.00 -10.48 -5.74
C GLY A 300 5.93 -11.00 -6.72
N GLY A 301 5.95 -10.54 -7.99
CA GLY A 301 5.03 -11.05 -9.00
C GLY A 301 3.59 -10.56 -8.87
N GLY A 302 3.40 -9.28 -8.53
CA GLY A 302 2.09 -8.70 -8.29
C GLY A 302 1.09 -8.84 -9.42
N CYS A 303 1.51 -8.62 -10.66
CA CYS A 303 0.64 -8.79 -11.83
C CYS A 303 0.29 -10.25 -12.06
N VAL A 304 1.24 -11.17 -11.88
CA VAL A 304 1.00 -12.62 -12.01
C VAL A 304 0.00 -13.08 -10.95
N THR A 305 0.21 -12.66 -9.69
CA THR A 305 -0.71 -12.97 -8.59
C THR A 305 -2.12 -12.47 -8.87
N PHE A 306 -2.25 -11.24 -9.33
CA PHE A 306 -3.55 -10.66 -9.70
C PHE A 306 -4.24 -11.49 -10.80
N LEU A 307 -3.53 -11.82 -11.87
CA LEU A 307 -4.07 -12.63 -12.96
C LEU A 307 -4.53 -14.01 -12.49
N VAL A 308 -3.74 -14.67 -11.64
CA VAL A 308 -4.10 -15.99 -11.08
C VAL A 308 -5.34 -15.89 -10.21
N VAL A 309 -5.46 -14.87 -9.38
CA VAL A 309 -6.65 -14.67 -8.53
C VAL A 309 -7.89 -14.30 -9.36
N VAL A 310 -7.74 -13.53 -10.45
CA VAL A 310 -8.82 -13.26 -11.41
C VAL A 310 -9.30 -14.55 -12.05
N LEU A 311 -8.41 -15.41 -12.53
CA LEU A 311 -8.78 -16.70 -13.12
C LEU A 311 -9.50 -17.59 -12.11
N ALA A 312 -9.04 -17.59 -10.85
CA ALA A 312 -9.72 -18.28 -9.75
C ALA A 312 -11.14 -17.74 -9.53
N ALA A 313 -11.29 -16.42 -9.47
CA ALA A 313 -12.58 -15.77 -9.27
C ALA A 313 -13.58 -16.09 -10.41
N VAL A 314 -13.10 -16.06 -11.66
CA VAL A 314 -13.89 -16.46 -12.84
C VAL A 314 -14.29 -17.94 -12.75
N GLY A 315 -13.36 -18.83 -12.43
CA GLY A 315 -13.62 -20.25 -12.25
C GLY A 315 -14.67 -20.51 -11.18
N CYS A 316 -14.55 -19.86 -10.01
CA CYS A 316 -15.52 -19.95 -8.93
C CYS A 316 -16.89 -19.39 -9.33
N LEU A 317 -16.93 -18.26 -10.01
CA LEU A 317 -18.17 -17.67 -10.50
C LEU A 317 -18.91 -18.62 -11.46
N LEU A 318 -18.21 -19.18 -12.44
CA LEU A 318 -18.79 -20.14 -13.39
C LEU A 318 -19.27 -21.41 -12.70
N TRP A 319 -18.51 -21.92 -11.72
CA TRP A 319 -18.89 -23.07 -10.93
C TRP A 319 -20.17 -22.82 -10.13
N ASP A 320 -20.21 -21.70 -9.39
CA ASP A 320 -21.38 -21.36 -8.57
C ASP A 320 -22.62 -21.11 -9.44
N LYS A 321 -22.46 -20.43 -10.59
CA LYS A 321 -23.55 -20.27 -11.56
C LYS A 321 -24.13 -21.63 -12.04
N ARG A 322 -23.24 -22.59 -12.34
CA ARG A 322 -23.66 -23.96 -12.73
C ARG A 322 -24.40 -24.70 -11.61
N LYS A 323 -24.08 -24.40 -10.35
CA LYS A 323 -24.70 -24.99 -9.16
C LYS A 323 -25.93 -24.21 -8.67
N GLY A 324 -26.34 -23.14 -9.35
CA GLY A 324 -27.45 -22.29 -8.93
C GLY A 324 -27.19 -21.50 -7.64
N ARG A 325 -25.92 -21.26 -7.30
CA ARG A 325 -25.54 -20.51 -6.10
C ARG A 325 -25.48 -19.00 -6.39
N PRO A 326 -25.56 -18.15 -5.34
CA PRO A 326 -25.39 -16.71 -5.50
C PRO A 326 -24.01 -16.36 -6.07
N VAL A 327 -23.96 -15.46 -7.06
CA VAL A 327 -22.72 -15.04 -7.73
C VAL A 327 -22.47 -13.52 -7.66
N VAL A 328 -23.38 -12.79 -6.99
CA VAL A 328 -23.43 -11.33 -7.04
C VAL A 328 -22.13 -10.70 -6.53
N LEU A 329 -21.59 -11.16 -5.39
CA LEU A 329 -20.38 -10.61 -4.81
C LEU A 329 -19.15 -10.87 -5.67
N LYS A 330 -19.02 -12.09 -6.24
CA LYS A 330 -17.92 -12.41 -7.15
C LYS A 330 -17.99 -11.61 -8.46
N ALA A 331 -19.20 -11.49 -9.01
CA ALA A 331 -19.43 -10.70 -10.21
C ALA A 331 -19.10 -9.21 -9.96
N CYS A 332 -19.53 -8.67 -8.82
CA CYS A 332 -19.23 -7.31 -8.40
C CYS A 332 -17.71 -7.11 -8.21
N ALA A 333 -17.03 -8.03 -7.51
CA ALA A 333 -15.60 -7.97 -7.29
C ALA A 333 -14.82 -8.03 -8.61
N LEU A 334 -15.18 -8.92 -9.54
CA LEU A 334 -14.57 -9.01 -10.86
C LEU A 334 -14.79 -7.73 -11.67
N PHE A 335 -16.03 -7.20 -11.66
CA PHE A 335 -16.33 -5.95 -12.35
C PHE A 335 -15.51 -4.78 -11.79
N CYS A 336 -15.53 -4.58 -10.46
CA CYS A 336 -14.74 -3.52 -9.80
C CYS A 336 -13.26 -3.68 -10.10
N SER A 337 -12.72 -4.89 -9.98
CA SER A 337 -11.30 -5.14 -10.24
C SER A 337 -10.92 -4.87 -11.70
N ALA A 338 -11.74 -5.30 -12.65
CA ALA A 338 -11.48 -5.03 -14.06
C ALA A 338 -11.57 -3.54 -14.40
N ALA A 339 -12.60 -2.86 -13.87
CA ALA A 339 -12.78 -1.42 -14.09
C ALA A 339 -11.66 -0.59 -13.44
N ILE A 340 -11.23 -0.94 -12.21
CA ILE A 340 -10.10 -0.25 -11.58
C ILE A 340 -8.80 -0.56 -12.31
N ALA A 341 -8.55 -1.80 -12.72
CA ALA A 341 -7.38 -2.13 -13.52
C ALA A 341 -7.33 -1.32 -14.83
N LEU A 342 -8.50 -1.10 -15.45
CA LEU A 342 -8.60 -0.23 -16.63
C LEU A 342 -8.27 1.24 -16.29
N VAL A 343 -8.78 1.77 -15.18
CA VAL A 343 -8.46 3.14 -14.71
C VAL A 343 -6.96 3.27 -14.42
N LEU A 344 -6.36 2.28 -13.77
CA LEU A 344 -4.92 2.29 -13.50
C LEU A 344 -4.11 2.23 -14.81
N LEU A 345 -4.58 1.48 -15.80
CA LEU A 345 -3.93 1.36 -17.09
C LEU A 345 -4.01 2.64 -17.93
N THR A 346 -5.12 3.39 -17.81
CA THR A 346 -5.38 4.56 -18.65
C THR A 346 -5.09 5.89 -17.98
N MET A 347 -5.18 5.97 -16.66
CA MET A 347 -5.12 7.25 -15.93
C MET A 347 -4.05 7.30 -14.83
N TYR A 348 -3.36 6.18 -14.54
CA TYR A 348 -2.39 6.16 -13.45
C TYR A 348 -1.16 5.34 -13.83
N ASN A 349 -0.89 4.26 -13.12
CA ASN A 349 0.19 3.31 -13.38
C ASN A 349 -0.25 1.91 -12.93
N ILE A 350 0.18 0.89 -13.66
CA ILE A 350 0.05 -0.51 -13.22
C ILE A 350 1.16 -0.78 -12.20
N ASP A 351 0.98 -0.25 -10.99
CA ASP A 351 1.85 -0.62 -9.88
C ASP A 351 1.35 -1.94 -9.28
N PRO A 352 2.23 -2.95 -9.12
CA PRO A 352 1.90 -4.20 -8.46
C PRO A 352 1.21 -4.02 -7.10
N ARG A 353 1.50 -2.96 -6.34
CA ARG A 353 0.84 -2.66 -5.06
C ARG A 353 -0.67 -2.47 -5.20
N HIS A 354 -1.11 -1.75 -6.24
CA HIS A 354 -2.54 -1.56 -6.51
C HIS A 354 -3.22 -2.85 -6.97
N MET A 355 -2.52 -3.68 -7.76
CA MET A 355 -3.03 -4.98 -8.19
C MET A 355 -3.25 -5.93 -7.01
N MET A 356 -2.42 -5.84 -5.96
CA MET A 356 -2.57 -6.67 -4.76
C MET A 356 -3.85 -6.32 -3.97
N LEU A 357 -4.24 -5.05 -3.90
CA LEU A 357 -5.52 -4.66 -3.30
C LEU A 357 -6.69 -5.35 -4.01
N LEU A 358 -6.66 -5.35 -5.34
CA LEU A 358 -7.70 -6.00 -6.15
C LEU A 358 -7.68 -7.53 -5.97
N ALA A 359 -6.50 -8.12 -5.87
CA ALA A 359 -6.35 -9.55 -5.59
C ALA A 359 -6.96 -9.94 -4.22
N ILE A 360 -6.76 -9.11 -3.20
CA ILE A 360 -7.34 -9.32 -1.86
C ILE A 360 -8.86 -9.16 -1.87
N LEU A 361 -9.38 -8.17 -2.58
CA LEU A 361 -10.82 -7.98 -2.77
C LEU A 361 -11.46 -9.22 -3.42
N LEU A 362 -10.85 -9.73 -4.49
CA LEU A 362 -11.29 -10.94 -5.19
C LEU A 362 -11.18 -12.18 -4.30
N LEU A 363 -10.08 -12.34 -3.57
CA LEU A 363 -9.90 -13.44 -2.63
C LEU A 363 -11.00 -13.43 -1.56
N GLY A 364 -11.31 -12.25 -1.00
CA GLY A 364 -12.42 -12.09 -0.08
C GLY A 364 -13.76 -12.55 -0.68
N ALA A 365 -14.07 -12.12 -1.90
CA ALA A 365 -15.31 -12.51 -2.59
C ALA A 365 -15.37 -14.02 -2.93
N ILE A 366 -14.23 -14.63 -3.27
CA ILE A 366 -14.14 -16.08 -3.49
C ILE A 366 -14.45 -16.86 -2.20
N VAL A 367 -13.89 -16.43 -1.09
CA VAL A 367 -13.98 -17.15 0.20
C VAL A 367 -15.36 -17.06 0.81
N VAL A 368 -16.08 -15.93 0.64
CA VAL A 368 -17.43 -15.72 1.23
C VAL A 368 -18.45 -16.72 0.78
N GLU A 369 -18.47 -17.08 -0.49
CA GLU A 369 -19.56 -17.83 -1.11
C GLU A 369 -19.11 -19.28 -1.37
N ASP A 370 -18.89 -20.06 -0.36
CA ASP A 370 -18.76 -21.54 -0.35
C ASP A 370 -18.35 -22.19 -1.70
N ALA A 371 -17.37 -21.57 -2.39
CA ALA A 371 -16.81 -22.09 -3.63
C ALA A 371 -16.17 -23.46 -3.37
N ALA A 372 -16.23 -24.35 -4.33
CA ALA A 372 -15.60 -25.66 -4.18
C ALA A 372 -14.12 -25.45 -3.82
N PRO A 373 -13.65 -25.97 -2.69
CA PRO A 373 -12.27 -25.75 -2.21
C PRO A 373 -11.21 -26.04 -3.27
N ALA A 374 -11.43 -27.02 -4.13
CA ALA A 374 -10.52 -27.39 -5.21
C ALA A 374 -10.28 -26.28 -6.23
N VAL A 375 -11.30 -25.47 -6.55
CA VAL A 375 -11.18 -24.37 -7.51
C VAL A 375 -10.44 -23.16 -6.91
N VAL A 376 -10.50 -23.01 -5.59
CA VAL A 376 -9.78 -21.96 -4.86
C VAL A 376 -8.33 -22.40 -4.61
N TRP A 377 -8.11 -23.65 -4.22
CA TRP A 377 -6.78 -24.16 -3.89
C TRP A 377 -5.83 -24.26 -5.07
N LEU A 378 -6.32 -24.62 -6.25
CA LEU A 378 -5.45 -24.78 -7.41
C LEU A 378 -4.71 -23.48 -7.78
N PRO A 379 -5.36 -22.33 -7.91
CA PRO A 379 -4.67 -21.06 -8.15
C PRO A 379 -3.74 -20.63 -7.01
N ILE A 380 -4.13 -20.87 -5.75
CA ILE A 380 -3.28 -20.57 -4.59
C ILE A 380 -2.02 -21.44 -4.65
N LEU A 381 -2.13 -22.73 -4.96
CA LEU A 381 -0.98 -23.60 -5.13
C LEU A 381 -0.10 -23.18 -6.29
N VAL A 382 -0.66 -22.74 -7.41
CA VAL A 382 0.12 -22.20 -8.53
C VAL A 382 0.90 -20.96 -8.09
N VAL A 383 0.27 -20.03 -7.37
CA VAL A 383 0.94 -18.82 -6.84
C VAL A 383 2.02 -19.19 -5.82
N LEU A 384 1.79 -20.17 -4.95
CA LEU A 384 2.80 -20.66 -3.99
C LEU A 384 3.98 -21.38 -4.65
N LEU A 385 3.72 -22.07 -5.76
CA LEU A 385 4.75 -22.81 -6.51
C LEU A 385 5.50 -21.92 -7.51
N LEU A 386 4.92 -20.79 -7.92
CA LEU A 386 5.70 -19.79 -8.63
C LEU A 386 6.84 -19.38 -7.69
N PRO A 387 8.10 -19.35 -8.17
CA PRO A 387 9.22 -18.84 -7.40
C PRO A 387 9.00 -17.35 -7.16
N MET A 388 8.06 -17.05 -6.28
CA MET A 388 7.80 -15.71 -5.82
C MET A 388 9.04 -15.30 -5.04
N ASN A 389 9.89 -14.52 -5.68
CA ASN A 389 10.89 -13.78 -4.97
C ASN A 389 10.15 -12.75 -4.12
N PHE A 390 9.56 -13.26 -3.02
CA PHE A 390 9.61 -12.43 -1.87
C PHE A 390 11.08 -12.06 -1.74
N GLU A 391 11.41 -10.82 -1.76
CA GLU A 391 12.43 -10.46 -0.86
C GLU A 391 11.89 -10.92 0.49
N ARG A 392 12.26 -12.11 0.85
CA ARG A 392 12.43 -12.47 2.24
C ARG A 392 13.44 -11.43 2.68
N GLY A 393 12.89 -10.22 2.98
CA GLY A 393 13.71 -9.15 3.39
C GLY A 393 14.45 -9.77 4.54
N SER A 394 15.74 -9.96 4.37
CA SER A 394 16.55 -10.19 5.53
C SER A 394 16.09 -9.08 6.43
N GLN A 395 15.30 -9.42 7.46
CA GLN A 395 15.05 -8.51 8.54
C GLN A 395 16.42 -7.98 8.84
N PRO A 396 16.67 -6.69 8.80
CA PRO A 396 17.93 -6.20 9.29
C PRO A 396 18.00 -6.70 10.73
N GLU A 397 18.75 -7.77 10.97
CA GLU A 397 19.23 -8.08 12.30
C GLU A 397 19.78 -6.77 12.80
N MET A 398 19.57 -6.45 14.07
CA MET A 398 20.06 -5.23 14.65
C MET A 398 21.56 -5.13 14.33
N ASN A 399 21.88 -4.26 13.40
CA ASN A 399 23.25 -3.97 13.02
C ASN A 399 23.71 -2.82 13.92
N GLU A 400 24.48 -3.14 14.96
CA GLU A 400 24.98 -2.16 15.90
C GLU A 400 25.81 -1.07 15.20
N VAL A 401 26.55 -1.43 14.15
CA VAL A 401 27.32 -0.49 13.35
C VAL A 401 26.40 0.49 12.64
N MET A 402 25.37 -0.03 11.97
CA MET A 402 24.39 0.81 11.29
C MET A 402 23.61 1.69 12.26
N ALA A 403 23.20 1.16 13.41
CA ALA A 403 22.51 1.95 14.43
C ALA A 403 23.38 3.09 14.95
N ALA A 404 24.66 2.84 15.17
CA ALA A 404 25.62 3.87 15.54
C ALA A 404 25.81 4.93 14.45
N GLN A 405 25.89 4.51 13.19
CA GLN A 405 25.97 5.43 12.05
C GLN A 405 24.71 6.29 11.92
N MET A 406 23.52 5.71 12.10
CA MET A 406 22.26 6.46 12.10
C MET A 406 22.23 7.53 13.20
N THR A 407 22.71 7.21 14.40
CA THR A 407 22.82 8.20 15.49
C THR A 407 23.78 9.33 15.13
N VAL A 408 24.94 9.02 14.53
CA VAL A 408 25.91 10.04 14.08
C VAL A 408 25.30 10.96 13.02
N VAL A 409 24.54 10.41 12.08
CA VAL A 409 23.82 11.18 11.05
C VAL A 409 22.76 12.09 11.66
N GLU A 410 21.94 11.54 12.57
CA GLU A 410 20.88 12.31 13.26
C GLU A 410 21.47 13.46 14.07
N ASP A 411 22.51 13.20 14.89
CA ASP A 411 23.15 14.21 15.72
C ASP A 411 23.81 15.31 14.88
N ALA A 412 24.49 14.95 13.79
CA ALA A 412 25.13 15.92 12.90
C ALA A 412 24.12 16.84 12.20
N LEU A 413 23.03 16.27 11.66
CA LEU A 413 21.97 17.05 11.03
C LEU A 413 21.22 17.91 12.06
N ALA A 414 20.87 17.38 13.23
CA ALA A 414 20.19 18.11 14.28
C ALA A 414 21.00 19.28 14.83
N ALA A 415 22.32 19.13 14.90
CA ALA A 415 23.22 20.20 15.36
C ALA A 415 23.41 21.36 14.35
N ASP A 416 23.27 21.07 13.04
CA ASP A 416 23.51 22.08 11.99
C ASP A 416 22.19 22.68 11.44
N VAL A 417 21.04 22.00 11.62
CA VAL A 417 19.77 22.47 11.10
C VAL A 417 19.34 23.80 11.73
N GLN A 418 19.06 24.77 10.88
CA GLN A 418 18.58 26.09 11.33
C GLN A 418 17.05 26.12 11.27
N ALA A 419 16.41 25.51 12.24
CA ALA A 419 14.95 25.40 12.32
C ALA A 419 14.17 26.73 12.39
N ALA A 420 14.87 27.87 12.53
CA ALA A 420 14.27 29.20 12.61
C ALA A 420 14.37 30.00 11.31
N ASP A 421 14.87 29.42 10.23
CA ASP A 421 15.02 30.12 8.96
C ASP A 421 13.69 30.14 8.19
N ALA A 422 13.37 31.27 7.57
CA ALA A 422 12.17 31.45 6.75
C ALA A 422 12.25 30.71 5.40
N ASP A 423 13.45 30.32 4.98
CA ASP A 423 13.68 29.56 3.75
C ASP A 423 13.65 28.05 4.04
N PRO A 424 12.63 27.31 3.56
CA PRO A 424 12.51 25.88 3.81
C PRO A 424 13.65 25.06 3.22
N TRP A 425 14.37 25.56 2.19
CA TRP A 425 15.53 24.89 1.62
C TRP A 425 16.69 24.74 2.60
N ASN A 426 16.77 25.65 3.59
CA ASN A 426 17.81 25.59 4.64
C ASN A 426 17.62 24.42 5.62
N SER A 427 16.46 23.80 5.62
CA SER A 427 16.14 22.57 6.39
C SER A 427 15.76 21.39 5.49
N THR A 428 16.27 21.33 4.27
CA THR A 428 15.98 20.27 3.30
C THR A 428 17.22 19.46 2.98
N LEU A 429 17.02 18.15 2.93
CA LEU A 429 18.00 17.15 2.54
C LEU A 429 17.62 16.56 1.18
N ALA A 430 18.47 16.73 0.18
CA ALA A 430 18.42 15.96 -1.06
C ALA A 430 19.00 14.57 -0.82
N TYR A 431 18.20 13.54 -1.10
CA TYR A 431 18.60 12.15 -0.97
C TYR A 431 18.78 11.52 -2.35
N ALA A 432 20.00 11.11 -2.66
CA ALA A 432 20.36 10.46 -3.92
C ALA A 432 19.86 9.00 -3.92
N TYR A 433 18.61 8.79 -4.35
CA TYR A 433 17.89 7.53 -4.09
C TYR A 433 18.26 6.37 -5.02
N ASP A 434 18.91 6.63 -6.14
CA ASP A 434 19.43 5.59 -7.06
C ASP A 434 20.79 5.03 -6.58
N ASP A 435 21.38 5.62 -5.54
CA ASP A 435 22.63 5.15 -4.96
C ASP A 435 22.44 3.88 -4.14
N THR A 436 23.53 3.25 -3.80
CA THR A 436 23.58 2.07 -2.94
C THR A 436 23.26 2.37 -1.47
N VAL A 437 22.96 3.62 -1.16
CA VAL A 437 22.61 4.05 0.20
C VAL A 437 21.29 3.41 0.62
N PHE A 438 21.32 2.75 1.76
CA PHE A 438 20.14 2.07 2.29
C PHE A 438 19.08 3.08 2.74
N HIS A 439 17.84 2.95 2.24
CA HIS A 439 16.73 3.86 2.57
C HIS A 439 16.43 3.97 4.07
N GLY A 440 16.89 3.02 4.88
CA GLY A 440 16.76 3.08 6.34
C GLY A 440 17.41 4.30 6.98
N TYR A 441 18.46 4.89 6.36
CA TYR A 441 19.06 6.13 6.86
C TYR A 441 18.11 7.34 6.83
N LEU A 442 17.03 7.28 6.04
CA LEU A 442 15.99 8.31 6.07
C LEU A 442 15.27 8.40 7.44
N TYR A 443 15.31 7.34 8.25
CA TYR A 443 14.78 7.39 9.61
C TYR A 443 15.70 8.15 10.58
N ALA A 444 16.96 8.38 10.21
CA ALA A 444 17.90 9.21 10.97
C ALA A 444 17.82 10.70 10.62
N VAL A 445 17.03 11.09 9.64
CA VAL A 445 16.81 12.51 9.33
C VAL A 445 15.90 13.13 10.40
N PRO A 446 16.33 14.20 11.11
CA PRO A 446 15.57 14.80 12.19
C PRO A 446 14.16 15.24 11.79
N ASP A 447 13.23 15.25 12.76
CA ASP A 447 11.91 15.83 12.57
C ASP A 447 12.04 17.32 12.21
N GLY A 448 11.17 17.78 11.32
CA GLY A 448 11.19 19.16 10.84
C GLY A 448 12.04 19.39 9.58
N MET A 449 12.87 18.42 9.18
CA MET A 449 13.60 18.50 7.91
C MET A 449 12.78 17.97 6.75
N GLY A 450 12.82 18.67 5.62
CA GLY A 450 12.31 18.20 4.33
C GLY A 450 13.24 17.16 3.70
N ILE A 451 12.70 16.31 2.83
CA ILE A 451 13.46 15.33 2.05
C ILE A 451 13.07 15.46 0.58
N GLU A 452 14.07 15.75 -0.27
CA GLU A 452 13.96 15.65 -1.71
C GLU A 452 14.52 14.30 -2.17
N PHE A 453 13.74 13.56 -2.94
CA PHE A 453 14.15 12.29 -3.52
C PHE A 453 14.68 12.53 -4.93
N ASP A 454 15.99 12.65 -5.05
CA ASP A 454 16.59 13.06 -6.30
C ASP A 454 17.28 11.92 -7.00
N LYS A 455 16.99 11.76 -8.29
CA LYS A 455 17.77 10.82 -9.10
C LYS A 455 19.22 11.25 -9.14
N ASN A 456 20.14 10.28 -9.06
CA ASN A 456 21.55 10.56 -9.23
C ASN A 456 21.83 11.29 -10.54
N SER A 457 21.12 10.93 -11.63
CA SER A 457 21.23 11.61 -12.92
C SER A 457 20.86 13.10 -12.87
N TYR A 458 19.97 13.49 -11.97
CA TYR A 458 19.66 14.90 -11.72
C TYR A 458 20.77 15.57 -10.91
N LEU A 459 21.19 14.93 -9.83
CA LEU A 459 22.17 15.51 -8.89
C LEU A 459 23.59 15.61 -9.45
N TRP A 460 24.04 14.71 -10.33
CA TRP A 460 25.38 14.82 -10.91
C TRP A 460 25.48 15.79 -12.09
N ASP A 461 24.34 16.19 -12.69
CA ASP A 461 24.31 17.11 -13.80
C ASP A 461 24.46 18.56 -13.30
N ALA A 462 25.57 19.20 -13.63
CA ALA A 462 25.88 20.56 -13.17
C ALA A 462 24.89 21.63 -13.72
N GLU A 463 24.12 21.32 -14.76
CA GLU A 463 23.09 22.23 -15.27
C GLU A 463 21.84 22.25 -14.38
N ASN A 464 21.60 21.22 -13.59
CA ASN A 464 20.48 21.14 -12.68
C ASN A 464 20.79 21.86 -11.35
N PRO A 465 19.96 22.80 -10.90
CA PRO A 465 20.19 23.46 -9.62
C PRO A 465 19.90 22.48 -8.46
N ILE A 466 20.69 22.56 -7.41
CA ILE A 466 20.40 21.92 -6.12
C ILE A 466 20.01 23.06 -5.18
N TYR A 467 18.78 23.08 -4.69
CA TYR A 467 18.29 24.09 -3.74
C TYR A 467 18.44 23.64 -2.30
N SER A 468 18.35 22.34 -2.05
CA SER A 468 18.55 21.73 -0.73
C SER A 468 19.88 22.11 -0.13
N ARG A 469 19.87 22.43 1.17
CA ARG A 469 21.10 22.77 1.92
C ARG A 469 21.99 21.54 2.12
N TYR A 470 21.41 20.36 2.26
CA TYR A 470 22.12 19.12 2.52
C TYR A 470 21.91 18.15 1.36
N VAL A 471 22.97 17.38 1.06
CA VAL A 471 22.89 16.28 0.08
C VAL A 471 23.45 15.02 0.71
N MET A 472 22.66 13.96 0.78
CA MET A 472 23.08 12.63 1.21
C MET A 472 23.32 11.75 -0.01
N CYS A 473 24.50 11.20 -0.13
CA CYS A 473 24.90 10.31 -1.23
C CYS A 473 25.86 9.21 -0.76
N GLY A 474 26.10 8.22 -1.62
CA GLY A 474 27.11 7.18 -1.41
C GLY A 474 28.51 7.68 -1.72
N HIS A 475 29.52 7.05 -1.12
CA HIS A 475 30.92 7.32 -1.40
C HIS A 475 31.33 6.93 -2.82
N GLY A 476 32.23 7.71 -3.42
CA GLY A 476 32.79 7.46 -4.75
C GLY A 476 31.80 7.62 -5.90
N THR A 477 30.66 8.28 -5.64
CA THR A 477 29.63 8.51 -6.66
C THR A 477 29.89 9.79 -7.45
N ARG A 478 29.30 9.89 -8.65
CA ARG A 478 29.36 11.13 -9.44
C ARG A 478 28.69 12.32 -8.74
N VAL A 479 27.72 12.03 -7.87
CA VAL A 479 27.09 13.06 -7.03
C VAL A 479 28.13 13.65 -6.09
N GLU A 480 28.89 12.82 -5.40
CA GLU A 480 29.98 13.25 -4.52
C GLU A 480 31.04 14.04 -5.29
N GLU A 481 31.48 13.54 -6.47
CA GLU A 481 32.45 14.25 -7.34
C GLU A 481 31.98 15.67 -7.68
N ARG A 482 30.69 15.85 -8.01
CA ARG A 482 30.09 17.16 -8.29
C ARG A 482 30.13 18.06 -7.05
N LEU A 483 29.68 17.56 -5.90
CA LEU A 483 29.62 18.34 -4.67
C LEU A 483 31.02 18.85 -4.24
N LEU A 484 32.05 18.01 -4.39
CA LEU A 484 33.41 18.37 -4.15
C LEU A 484 33.90 19.45 -5.15
N ALA A 485 33.57 19.31 -6.44
CA ALA A 485 33.93 20.30 -7.47
C ALA A 485 33.25 21.66 -7.24
N GLU A 486 32.04 21.67 -6.67
CA GLU A 486 31.30 22.87 -6.29
C GLU A 486 31.68 23.43 -4.89
N ASN A 487 32.68 22.86 -4.22
CA ASN A 487 33.16 23.24 -2.88
C ASN A 487 32.11 23.12 -1.77
N TRP A 488 31.24 22.13 -1.85
CA TRP A 488 30.36 21.76 -0.74
C TRP A 488 31.21 21.28 0.45
N GLN A 489 30.72 21.55 1.67
CA GLN A 489 31.42 21.14 2.88
C GLN A 489 30.89 19.80 3.37
N GLU A 490 31.77 18.89 3.71
CA GLU A 490 31.41 17.67 4.41
C GLU A 490 30.84 18.03 5.78
N LEU A 491 29.61 17.54 6.05
CA LEU A 491 28.97 17.65 7.35
C LEU A 491 29.24 16.42 8.20
N VAL A 492 29.04 15.25 7.61
CA VAL A 492 29.25 13.97 8.28
C VAL A 492 29.53 12.89 7.24
N SER A 493 30.46 12.00 7.58
CA SER A 493 30.81 10.83 6.80
C SER A 493 30.72 9.58 7.67
N THR A 494 30.09 8.52 7.16
CA THR A 494 30.04 7.20 7.78
C THR A 494 30.62 6.17 6.82
N GLU A 495 30.59 4.88 7.16
CA GLU A 495 31.09 3.83 6.26
C GLU A 495 30.23 3.72 4.97
N ASP A 496 28.92 3.94 5.07
CA ASP A 496 27.97 3.69 3.99
C ASP A 496 27.60 4.95 3.19
N LEU A 497 27.68 6.13 3.80
CA LEU A 497 27.22 7.37 3.19
C LEU A 497 27.99 8.60 3.65
N ILE A 498 27.83 9.66 2.88
CA ILE A 498 28.34 10.99 3.22
C ILE A 498 27.25 12.03 3.04
N ILE A 499 27.23 13.03 3.91
CA ILE A 499 26.34 14.18 3.81
C ILE A 499 27.19 15.43 3.63
N TYR A 500 26.90 16.15 2.57
CA TYR A 500 27.46 17.46 2.28
C TYR A 500 26.45 18.55 2.63
N LYS A 501 26.95 19.70 3.04
CA LYS A 501 26.15 20.93 3.20
C LYS A 501 26.66 22.06 2.32
N ARG A 502 25.72 22.89 1.88
CA ARG A 502 26.04 24.12 1.18
C ARG A 502 26.66 25.13 2.16
N SER A 503 27.70 25.84 1.72
CA SER A 503 28.41 26.88 2.49
C SER A 503 27.52 28.06 2.81
#